data_a07c2764755049d78101de92284c83d1
#
_entry.id   a07c2764755049d78101de92284c83d1
#
_cell.length_a   1.000
_cell.length_b   1.000
_cell.length_c   1.000
_cell.angle_alpha   90.00
_cell.angle_beta   90.00
_cell.angle_gamma   90.00
#
_symmetry.space_group_name_H-M   'P 1'
#
loop_
_entity.id
_entity.type
_entity.pdbx_description
1 polymer ?
#
loop_
_entity_poly.entity_id
_entity_poly.type
_entity_poly.pdbx_seq_one_letter_code
_entity_poly.pdbx_strand_id
1 'polypeptide(L)'
;GDYYLRAYTNWMQNADPEFHYSRNLKIGNSLISSTGADKQKPDPDRHDFDLTFFPEGGALLSVPYQHIAFKAIGTDGFSKDIEGVLIDSTGDTLNFFRSEHKGMGTIIMCNASPDNPIHVIATSSDGVTKRFDLPAVENTGFALHISQRRNVLNYEVLKPEKTEWPEKMFLLAHTRGSIALLHEINPEKAFGKLGFGNFMAGISHFMLIDHRGNIL
;
A
#
# COMPACT_ATOMS: atom_id res chain seq x y z
N GLY A 1 28.74 18.60 -1.57
CA GLY A 1 28.06 18.80 -0.31
C GLY A 1 26.80 17.98 -0.21
N ASP A 2 26.35 17.77 1.01
CA ASP A 2 25.10 17.05 1.29
C ASP A 2 23.95 18.07 1.39
N TYR A 3 22.88 17.81 0.68
CA TYR A 3 21.72 18.68 0.58
C TYR A 3 20.46 17.90 0.92
N TYR A 4 19.50 18.57 1.53
CA TYR A 4 18.20 18.02 1.84
C TYR A 4 17.15 18.68 0.94
N LEU A 5 16.57 17.92 0.02
CA LEU A 5 15.48 18.38 -0.83
C LEU A 5 14.15 18.09 -0.15
N ARG A 6 13.31 19.09 -0.02
CA ARG A 6 11.94 18.98 0.41
C ARG A 6 11.02 19.59 -0.65
N ALA A 7 10.01 18.83 -1.06
CA ALA A 7 9.01 19.32 -2.01
C ALA A 7 7.61 19.16 -1.42
N TYR A 8 6.83 20.23 -1.47
CA TYR A 8 5.46 20.26 -0.97
C TYR A 8 4.66 21.34 -1.70
N THR A 9 3.35 21.17 -1.74
CA THR A 9 2.42 22.21 -2.22
C THR A 9 1.99 23.10 -1.05
N ASN A 10 1.47 24.31 -1.35
CA ASN A 10 0.91 25.18 -0.30
C ASN A 10 -0.22 24.48 0.50
N TRP A 11 -0.97 23.60 -0.14
CA TRP A 11 -2.01 22.83 0.53
C TRP A 11 -1.43 21.81 1.53
N MET A 12 -0.31 21.19 1.20
CA MET A 12 0.36 20.21 2.08
C MET A 12 0.95 20.86 3.35
N GLN A 13 1.09 22.19 3.39
CA GLN A 13 1.53 22.92 4.60
C GLN A 13 0.49 22.87 5.74
N ASN A 14 -0.76 22.52 5.42
CA ASN A 14 -1.81 22.31 6.42
C ASN A 14 -1.80 20.91 7.01
N ALA A 15 -0.96 20.03 6.52
CA ALA A 15 -0.78 18.66 6.98
C ALA A 15 0.57 18.50 7.70
N ASP A 16 0.76 17.37 8.37
CA ASP A 16 2.00 17.05 9.06
C ASP A 16 3.20 17.05 8.08
N PRO A 17 4.38 17.50 8.51
CA PRO A 17 5.60 17.48 7.70
C PRO A 17 5.97 16.12 7.09
N GLU A 18 5.46 15.04 7.64
CA GLU A 18 5.63 13.66 7.12
C GLU A 18 5.00 13.47 5.73
N PHE A 19 4.00 14.27 5.36
CA PHE A 19 3.40 14.25 4.03
C PHE A 19 4.23 14.96 2.96
N HIS A 20 5.29 15.65 3.35
CA HIS A 20 6.16 16.31 2.40
C HIS A 20 7.13 15.30 1.78
N TYR A 21 7.30 15.37 0.46
CA TYR A 21 8.38 14.63 -0.17
C TYR A 21 9.73 15.14 0.34
N SER A 22 10.59 14.26 0.81
CA SER A 22 11.92 14.60 1.27
C SER A 22 12.98 13.64 0.70
N ARG A 23 14.13 14.18 0.33
CA ARG A 23 15.24 13.40 -0.21
C ARG A 23 16.57 14.04 0.15
N ASN A 24 17.51 13.21 0.60
CA ASN A 24 18.91 13.61 0.74
C ASN A 24 19.59 13.55 -0.63
N LEU A 25 20.26 14.62 -1.02
CA LEU A 25 21.02 14.73 -2.26
C LEU A 25 22.48 14.98 -1.95
N LYS A 26 23.36 14.22 -2.56
CA LYS A 26 24.79 14.45 -2.51
C LYS A 26 25.25 15.08 -3.83
N ILE A 27 25.62 16.36 -3.79
CA ILE A 27 26.09 17.07 -4.98
C ILE A 27 27.60 17.20 -4.88
N GLY A 28 28.30 16.54 -5.78
CA GLY A 28 29.75 16.62 -5.95
C GLY A 28 30.12 17.49 -7.14
N ASN A 29 31.31 18.09 -7.13
CA ASN A 29 31.84 18.80 -8.28
C ASN A 29 32.61 17.78 -9.17
N SER A 30 32.05 17.48 -10.33
CA SER A 30 32.64 16.51 -11.28
C SER A 30 33.93 17.01 -11.96
N LEU A 31 34.32 18.27 -11.74
CA LEU A 31 35.51 18.87 -12.34
C LEU A 31 36.82 18.55 -11.61
N ILE A 32 36.77 17.84 -10.47
CA ILE A 32 37.97 17.55 -9.66
C ILE A 32 38.43 16.08 -9.76
N SER A 33 37.95 15.28 -10.70
CA SER A 33 38.36 13.87 -10.78
C SER A 33 38.70 13.39 -12.18
N SER A 34 39.63 14.07 -12.85
CA SER A 34 40.25 13.48 -14.06
C SER A 34 41.70 12.98 -13.86
N THR A 35 42.19 12.85 -12.63
CA THR A 35 43.50 12.27 -12.32
C THR A 35 43.39 11.28 -11.17
N GLY A 36 43.18 10.05 -11.54
CA GLY A 36 43.19 8.93 -10.61
C GLY A 36 41.99 8.02 -10.88
N ALA A 37 42.25 6.90 -11.53
CA ALA A 37 41.29 5.81 -11.59
C ALA A 37 41.10 5.23 -10.19
N ASP A 38 40.40 5.97 -9.32
CA ASP A 38 39.74 5.37 -8.18
C ASP A 38 38.63 4.52 -8.75
N LYS A 39 38.90 3.24 -8.86
CA LYS A 39 37.86 2.23 -8.95
C LYS A 39 36.99 2.48 -7.73
N GLN A 40 35.88 3.24 -7.90
CA GLN A 40 34.83 3.33 -6.90
C GLN A 40 34.54 1.88 -6.51
N LYS A 41 34.88 1.54 -5.27
CA LYS A 41 34.33 0.31 -4.66
C LYS A 41 32.84 0.36 -4.97
N PRO A 42 32.26 -0.73 -5.51
CA PRO A 42 30.81 -0.78 -5.70
C PRO A 42 30.20 -0.36 -4.37
N ASP A 43 29.40 0.70 -4.40
CA ASP A 43 28.63 1.10 -3.23
C ASP A 43 27.73 -0.10 -2.91
N PRO A 44 27.93 -0.80 -1.79
CA PRO A 44 27.15 -1.99 -1.48
C PRO A 44 25.65 -1.68 -1.39
N ASP A 45 25.29 -0.41 -1.16
CA ASP A 45 23.91 0.04 -1.05
C ASP A 45 23.28 0.38 -2.43
N ARG A 46 24.06 0.43 -3.53
CA ARG A 46 23.56 0.85 -4.85
C ARG A 46 22.46 -0.05 -5.42
N HIS A 47 22.40 -1.30 -4.97
CA HIS A 47 21.42 -2.29 -5.41
C HIS A 47 20.38 -2.60 -4.36
N ASP A 48 20.46 -1.96 -3.20
CA ASP A 48 19.51 -2.15 -2.10
C ASP A 48 18.14 -1.55 -2.45
N PHE A 49 17.09 -2.05 -1.80
CA PHE A 49 15.72 -1.61 -2.01
C PHE A 49 14.93 -1.63 -0.70
N ASP A 50 13.87 -0.84 -0.69
CA ASP A 50 12.86 -0.85 0.34
C ASP A 50 11.52 -1.34 -0.21
N LEU A 51 10.70 -1.95 0.67
CA LEU A 51 9.42 -2.55 0.33
C LEU A 51 8.37 -2.07 1.32
N THR A 52 7.39 -1.35 0.80
CA THR A 52 6.29 -0.81 1.57
C THR A 52 5.00 -1.55 1.24
N PHE A 53 4.21 -1.85 2.28
CA PHE A 53 2.94 -2.57 2.17
C PHE A 53 1.76 -1.65 2.46
N PHE A 54 0.69 -1.85 1.69
CA PHE A 54 -0.55 -1.06 1.77
C PHE A 54 -1.75 -2.01 1.81
N PRO A 55 -2.16 -2.48 2.98
CA PRO A 55 -3.38 -3.27 3.11
C PRO A 55 -4.62 -2.46 2.68
N GLU A 56 -5.56 -3.10 1.99
CA GLU A 56 -6.86 -2.48 1.69
C GLU A 56 -7.57 -2.08 2.99
N GLY A 57 -8.00 -0.82 3.08
CA GLY A 57 -8.57 -0.24 4.29
C GLY A 57 -7.53 0.34 5.27
N GLY A 58 -6.23 0.26 4.95
CA GLY A 58 -5.15 0.88 5.73
C GLY A 58 -4.54 0.00 6.82
N ALA A 59 -5.28 -0.94 7.40
CA ALA A 59 -4.83 -1.88 8.40
C ALA A 59 -4.89 -3.32 7.89
N LEU A 60 -3.97 -4.17 8.32
CA LEU A 60 -4.06 -5.61 8.08
C LEU A 60 -4.95 -6.23 9.15
N LEU A 61 -6.04 -6.86 8.74
CA LEU A 61 -7.09 -7.33 9.65
C LEU A 61 -7.10 -8.86 9.75
N SER A 62 -7.58 -9.37 10.89
CA SER A 62 -7.88 -10.79 11.09
C SER A 62 -9.20 -11.16 10.39
N VAL A 63 -9.13 -11.29 9.05
CA VAL A 63 -10.26 -11.61 8.18
C VAL A 63 -9.91 -12.80 7.26
N PRO A 64 -10.91 -13.46 6.64
CA PRO A 64 -10.65 -14.63 5.79
C PRO A 64 -9.67 -14.37 4.65
N TYR A 65 -9.73 -13.17 4.05
CA TYR A 65 -8.74 -12.72 3.07
C TYR A 65 -8.71 -11.19 3.01
N GLN A 66 -7.57 -10.64 2.59
CA GLN A 66 -7.39 -9.22 2.34
C GLN A 66 -6.32 -9.01 1.28
N HIS A 67 -6.50 -8.01 0.43
CA HIS A 67 -5.47 -7.62 -0.53
C HIS A 67 -4.50 -6.64 0.12
N ILE A 68 -3.23 -6.85 -0.14
CA ILE A 68 -2.14 -5.97 0.30
C ILE A 68 -1.41 -5.54 -0.96
N ALA A 69 -1.56 -4.28 -1.34
CA ALA A 69 -0.70 -3.71 -2.36
C ALA A 69 0.71 -3.50 -1.81
N PHE A 70 1.71 -3.56 -2.67
CA PHE A 70 3.09 -3.26 -2.28
C PHE A 70 3.80 -2.39 -3.30
N LYS A 71 4.84 -1.71 -2.84
CA LYS A 71 5.74 -0.91 -3.67
C LYS A 71 7.18 -1.14 -3.25
N ALA A 72 8.02 -1.54 -4.22
CA ALA A 72 9.46 -1.64 -4.05
C ALA A 72 10.17 -0.47 -4.73
N ILE A 73 11.09 0.16 -4.00
CA ILE A 73 11.87 1.32 -4.45
C ILE A 73 13.33 1.07 -4.09
N GLY A 74 14.22 1.21 -5.08
CA GLY A 74 15.66 1.15 -4.86
C GLY A 74 16.21 2.38 -4.14
N THR A 75 17.40 2.26 -3.59
CA THR A 75 18.13 3.39 -2.97
C THR A 75 18.41 4.54 -3.94
N ASP A 76 18.38 4.26 -5.24
CA ASP A 76 18.44 5.25 -6.32
C ASP A 76 17.13 6.03 -6.52
N GLY A 77 16.06 5.65 -5.80
CA GLY A 77 14.72 6.24 -5.88
C GLY A 77 13.89 5.75 -7.05
N PHE A 78 14.38 4.79 -7.83
CA PHE A 78 13.62 4.18 -8.91
C PHE A 78 12.90 2.92 -8.44
N SER A 79 11.86 2.54 -9.19
CA SER A 79 11.14 1.31 -8.94
C SER A 79 12.03 0.09 -9.15
N LYS A 80 11.93 -0.89 -8.27
CA LYS A 80 12.61 -2.19 -8.38
C LYS A 80 11.58 -3.29 -8.59
N ASP A 81 11.77 -4.10 -9.63
CA ASP A 81 10.98 -5.31 -9.76
C ASP A 81 11.50 -6.37 -8.79
N ILE A 82 10.58 -6.98 -8.09
CA ILE A 82 10.86 -7.97 -7.05
C ILE A 82 9.96 -9.21 -7.21
N GLU A 83 10.44 -10.30 -6.70
CA GLU A 83 9.64 -11.50 -6.42
C GLU A 83 9.90 -11.96 -4.99
N GLY A 84 8.95 -12.68 -4.41
CA GLY A 84 9.14 -13.09 -3.03
C GLY A 84 8.09 -14.07 -2.54
N VAL A 85 8.25 -14.42 -1.27
CA VAL A 85 7.39 -15.35 -0.56
C VAL A 85 6.95 -14.77 0.77
N LEU A 86 5.74 -15.15 1.19
CA LEU A 86 5.26 -14.93 2.55
C LEU A 86 5.53 -16.18 3.36
N ILE A 87 6.10 -15.99 4.54
CA ILE A 87 6.48 -17.07 5.45
C ILE A 87 5.86 -16.78 6.81
N ASP A 88 5.25 -17.79 7.39
CA ASP A 88 4.70 -17.70 8.74
C ASP A 88 5.78 -17.89 9.83
N SER A 89 5.35 -17.85 11.09
CA SER A 89 6.23 -18.02 12.25
C SER A 89 6.87 -19.43 12.36
N THR A 90 6.31 -20.45 11.68
CA THR A 90 6.84 -21.81 11.65
C THR A 90 7.84 -22.02 10.51
N GLY A 91 7.92 -21.10 9.58
CA GLY A 91 8.77 -21.17 8.39
C GLY A 91 8.05 -21.73 7.16
N ASP A 92 6.75 -21.94 7.25
CA ASP A 92 5.94 -22.44 6.14
C ASP A 92 5.65 -21.32 5.14
N THR A 93 5.77 -21.63 3.86
CA THR A 93 5.43 -20.68 2.78
C THR A 93 3.93 -20.59 2.60
N LEU A 94 3.37 -19.39 2.83
CA LEU A 94 1.94 -19.14 2.70
C LEU A 94 1.53 -18.73 1.29
N ASN A 95 2.34 -17.92 0.61
CA ASN A 95 2.04 -17.42 -0.73
C ASN A 95 3.30 -16.93 -1.44
N PHE A 96 3.21 -16.80 -2.77
CA PHE A 96 4.23 -16.21 -3.64
C PHE A 96 3.68 -14.92 -4.24
N PHE A 97 4.56 -13.96 -4.48
CA PHE A 97 4.19 -12.71 -5.14
C PHE A 97 5.32 -12.21 -6.04
N ARG A 98 4.97 -11.33 -6.95
CA ARG A 98 5.93 -10.64 -7.81
C ARG A 98 5.41 -9.27 -8.23
N SER A 99 6.30 -8.39 -8.63
CA SER A 99 5.94 -7.12 -9.24
C SER A 99 5.19 -7.33 -10.56
N GLU A 100 4.10 -6.61 -10.73
CA GLU A 100 3.30 -6.60 -11.96
C GLU A 100 3.63 -5.38 -12.82
N HIS A 101 3.93 -4.25 -12.18
CA HIS A 101 4.26 -3.01 -12.87
C HIS A 101 5.15 -2.12 -12.00
N LYS A 102 6.36 -1.82 -12.48
CA LYS A 102 7.28 -0.85 -11.84
C LYS A 102 7.40 -1.04 -10.32
N GLY A 103 7.75 -2.22 -9.89
CA GLY A 103 7.92 -2.55 -8.47
C GLY A 103 6.62 -2.59 -7.66
N MET A 104 5.46 -2.50 -8.30
CA MET A 104 4.16 -2.63 -7.65
C MET A 104 3.52 -3.96 -7.96
N GLY A 105 2.73 -4.46 -7.03
CA GLY A 105 1.93 -5.67 -7.17
C GLY A 105 0.95 -5.80 -6.02
N THR A 106 0.26 -6.91 -6.00
CA THR A 106 -0.73 -7.23 -4.97
C THR A 106 -0.47 -8.62 -4.39
N ILE A 107 -0.57 -8.73 -3.09
CA ILE A 107 -0.53 -9.97 -2.33
C ILE A 107 -1.93 -10.24 -1.82
N ILE A 108 -2.42 -11.47 -1.96
CA ILE A 108 -3.63 -11.93 -1.28
C ILE A 108 -3.20 -12.64 -0.01
N MET A 109 -3.53 -12.03 1.12
CA MET A 109 -3.31 -12.60 2.44
C MET A 109 -4.57 -13.35 2.88
N CYS A 110 -4.43 -14.61 3.26
CA CYS A 110 -5.52 -15.41 3.78
C CYS A 110 -5.33 -15.67 5.27
N ASN A 111 -6.41 -15.55 6.05
CA ASN A 111 -6.45 -15.92 7.48
C ASN A 111 -5.30 -15.31 8.31
N ALA A 112 -5.00 -14.03 8.11
CA ALA A 112 -4.03 -13.33 8.92
C ALA A 112 -4.46 -13.36 10.41
N SER A 113 -3.50 -13.59 11.30
CA SER A 113 -3.73 -13.68 12.74
C SER A 113 -2.68 -12.90 13.51
N PRO A 114 -3.06 -12.16 14.57
CA PRO A 114 -2.10 -11.49 15.43
C PRO A 114 -1.11 -12.45 16.12
N ASP A 115 -1.55 -13.70 16.33
CA ASP A 115 -0.74 -14.72 17.01
C ASP A 115 0.26 -15.42 16.08
N ASN A 116 0.16 -15.18 14.77
CA ASN A 116 1.07 -15.75 13.77
C ASN A 116 1.69 -14.65 12.91
N PRO A 117 2.79 -14.03 13.37
CA PRO A 117 3.48 -13.00 12.60
C PRO A 117 3.99 -13.53 11.28
N ILE A 118 3.78 -12.77 10.22
CA ILE A 118 4.13 -13.13 8.86
C ILE A 118 5.27 -12.25 8.39
N HIS A 119 6.23 -12.87 7.75
CA HIS A 119 7.39 -12.22 7.17
C HIS A 119 7.38 -12.36 5.66
N VAL A 120 7.96 -11.40 5.00
CA VAL A 120 8.18 -11.40 3.55
C VAL A 120 9.67 -11.57 3.28
N ILE A 121 10.03 -12.52 2.45
CA ILE A 121 11.36 -12.60 1.86
C ILE A 121 11.22 -12.20 0.40
N ALA A 122 11.85 -11.10 0.02
CA ALA A 122 11.78 -10.55 -1.32
C ALA A 122 13.17 -10.48 -1.95
N THR A 123 13.25 -10.82 -3.23
CA THR A 123 14.46 -10.75 -4.04
C THR A 123 14.24 -9.77 -5.18
N SER A 124 15.14 -8.80 -5.31
CA SER A 124 15.10 -7.84 -6.42
C SER A 124 15.64 -8.44 -7.71
N SER A 125 15.31 -7.81 -8.84
CA SER A 125 15.87 -8.16 -10.16
C SER A 125 17.40 -8.13 -10.21
N ASP A 126 18.05 -7.39 -9.31
CA ASP A 126 19.51 -7.31 -9.17
C ASP A 126 20.08 -8.45 -8.28
N GLY A 127 19.23 -9.35 -7.75
CA GLY A 127 19.62 -10.50 -6.94
C GLY A 127 19.80 -10.20 -5.45
N VAL A 128 19.43 -9.02 -4.97
CA VAL A 128 19.45 -8.68 -3.54
C VAL A 128 18.23 -9.28 -2.87
N THR A 129 18.45 -10.08 -1.82
CA THR A 129 17.38 -10.70 -1.03
C THR A 129 17.30 -10.06 0.34
N LYS A 130 16.09 -9.66 0.74
CA LYS A 130 15.82 -9.03 2.05
C LYS A 130 14.57 -9.60 2.70
N ARG A 131 14.56 -9.51 4.03
CA ARG A 131 13.38 -9.81 4.86
C ARG A 131 12.71 -8.53 5.28
N PHE A 132 11.38 -8.54 5.21
CA PHE A 132 10.51 -7.47 5.66
C PHE A 132 9.40 -8.05 6.54
N ASP A 133 8.93 -7.24 7.48
CA ASP A 133 7.78 -7.60 8.28
C ASP A 133 6.51 -6.99 7.67
N LEU A 134 5.41 -7.74 7.67
CA LEU A 134 4.11 -7.18 7.36
C LEU A 134 3.62 -6.29 8.51
N PRO A 135 2.70 -5.34 8.24
CA PRO A 135 2.01 -4.62 9.31
C PRO A 135 1.39 -5.58 10.33
N ALA A 136 1.30 -5.14 11.57
CA ALA A 136 0.65 -5.92 12.63
C ALA A 136 -0.81 -6.20 12.25
N VAL A 137 -1.27 -7.43 12.56
CA VAL A 137 -2.66 -7.83 12.30
C VAL A 137 -3.56 -7.30 13.41
N GLU A 138 -4.62 -6.61 13.03
CA GLU A 138 -5.58 -6.04 13.96
C GLU A 138 -6.85 -6.89 14.04
N ASN A 139 -7.44 -6.97 15.25
CA ASN A 139 -8.68 -7.70 15.53
C ASN A 139 -9.94 -6.85 15.45
N THR A 140 -9.80 -5.57 15.10
CA THR A 140 -10.90 -4.61 14.95
C THR A 140 -10.68 -3.74 13.73
N GLY A 141 -11.75 -3.27 13.10
CA GLY A 141 -11.72 -2.44 11.92
C GLY A 141 -12.57 -2.99 10.78
N PHE A 142 -12.53 -2.30 9.66
CA PHE A 142 -13.22 -2.70 8.43
C PHE A 142 -12.24 -2.65 7.26
N ALA A 143 -12.32 -3.65 6.38
CA ALA A 143 -11.63 -3.62 5.09
C ALA A 143 -12.66 -3.55 3.98
N LEU A 144 -12.43 -2.67 3.01
CA LEU A 144 -13.27 -2.48 1.83
C LEU A 144 -12.55 -3.02 0.61
N HIS A 145 -13.04 -4.11 0.06
CA HIS A 145 -12.57 -4.61 -1.24
C HIS A 145 -13.44 -4.07 -2.36
N ILE A 146 -12.81 -3.44 -3.35
CA ILE A 146 -13.47 -2.92 -4.55
C ILE A 146 -12.86 -3.57 -5.78
N SER A 147 -13.72 -4.11 -6.63
CA SER A 147 -13.30 -4.58 -7.94
C SER A 147 -14.24 -4.06 -9.03
N GLN A 148 -13.66 -3.67 -10.15
CA GLN A 148 -14.41 -3.23 -11.32
C GLN A 148 -14.37 -4.28 -12.41
N ARG A 149 -15.53 -4.65 -12.92
CA ARG A 149 -15.65 -5.52 -14.09
C ARG A 149 -16.63 -4.92 -15.10
N ARG A 150 -16.09 -4.44 -16.23
CA ARG A 150 -16.86 -3.66 -17.21
C ARG A 150 -17.49 -2.43 -16.54
N ASN A 151 -18.81 -2.27 -16.61
CA ASN A 151 -19.58 -1.16 -16.03
C ASN A 151 -20.19 -1.50 -14.65
N VAL A 152 -19.69 -2.52 -13.99
CA VAL A 152 -20.14 -2.98 -12.68
C VAL A 152 -19.01 -2.84 -11.69
N LEU A 153 -19.27 -2.16 -10.60
CA LEU A 153 -18.43 -2.08 -9.42
C LEU A 153 -18.94 -3.12 -8.42
N ASN A 154 -18.07 -4.06 -8.06
CA ASN A 154 -18.37 -4.98 -6.96
C ASN A 154 -17.70 -4.43 -5.70
N TYR A 155 -18.40 -4.49 -4.59
CA TYR A 155 -17.86 -4.16 -3.29
C TYR A 155 -18.06 -5.31 -2.32
N GLU A 156 -17.17 -5.43 -1.37
CA GLU A 156 -17.26 -6.34 -0.24
C GLU A 156 -16.63 -5.67 0.98
N VAL A 157 -17.33 -5.71 2.11
CA VAL A 157 -16.84 -5.22 3.39
C VAL A 157 -16.53 -6.40 4.28
N LEU A 158 -15.29 -6.50 4.69
CA LEU A 158 -14.78 -7.50 5.61
C LEU A 158 -14.50 -6.87 6.97
N LYS A 159 -14.72 -7.63 8.03
CA LYS A 159 -14.38 -7.21 9.39
C LYS A 159 -13.97 -8.42 10.23
N PRO A 160 -13.07 -8.24 11.20
CA PRO A 160 -12.82 -9.23 12.23
C PRO A 160 -14.08 -9.55 13.04
N GLU A 161 -14.13 -10.73 13.63
CA GLU A 161 -15.28 -11.18 14.43
C GLU A 161 -15.61 -10.22 15.58
N LYS A 162 -14.56 -9.67 16.22
CA LYS A 162 -14.70 -8.75 17.37
C LYS A 162 -15.19 -7.35 16.99
N THR A 163 -15.23 -7.01 15.71
CA THR A 163 -15.72 -5.69 15.25
C THR A 163 -17.24 -5.71 15.20
N GLU A 164 -17.89 -4.77 15.85
CA GLU A 164 -19.33 -4.56 15.75
C GLU A 164 -19.68 -3.68 14.56
N TRP A 165 -20.82 -3.95 13.91
CA TRP A 165 -21.36 -3.08 12.88
C TRP A 165 -21.83 -1.77 13.50
N PRO A 166 -21.55 -0.61 12.89
CA PRO A 166 -22.18 0.63 13.31
C PRO A 166 -23.69 0.61 13.02
N GLU A 167 -24.44 1.50 13.65
CA GLU A 167 -25.89 1.64 13.44
C GLU A 167 -26.24 1.77 11.95
N LYS A 168 -25.44 2.56 11.22
CA LYS A 168 -25.49 2.69 9.75
C LYS A 168 -24.09 2.86 9.20
N MET A 169 -23.85 2.23 8.06
CA MET A 169 -22.62 2.31 7.31
C MET A 169 -22.93 2.66 5.86
N PHE A 170 -22.09 3.51 5.29
CA PHE A 170 -22.21 3.92 3.89
C PHE A 170 -20.89 3.71 3.15
N LEU A 171 -21.01 3.26 1.92
CA LEU A 171 -19.93 3.32 0.93
C LEU A 171 -20.04 4.67 0.23
N LEU A 172 -19.07 5.53 0.47
CA LEU A 172 -18.90 6.81 -0.20
C LEU A 172 -17.82 6.67 -1.27
N ALA A 173 -18.08 7.20 -2.46
CA ALA A 173 -17.03 7.38 -3.46
C ALA A 173 -17.06 8.78 -4.03
N HIS A 174 -15.87 9.35 -4.25
CA HIS A 174 -15.72 10.66 -4.87
C HIS A 174 -14.55 10.68 -5.85
N THR A 175 -14.65 11.56 -6.86
CA THR A 175 -13.58 11.87 -7.80
C THR A 175 -13.32 13.37 -7.74
N ARG A 176 -12.10 13.78 -7.40
CA ARG A 176 -11.72 15.20 -7.27
C ARG A 176 -12.65 16.02 -6.36
N GLY A 177 -13.11 15.42 -5.26
CA GLY A 177 -14.03 16.06 -4.30
C GLY A 177 -15.51 16.05 -4.71
N SER A 178 -15.87 15.64 -5.92
CA SER A 178 -17.25 15.47 -6.35
C SER A 178 -17.75 14.07 -5.98
N ILE A 179 -18.81 13.98 -5.20
CA ILE A 179 -19.41 12.71 -4.79
C ILE A 179 -20.02 12.02 -6.02
N ALA A 180 -19.53 10.82 -6.31
CA ALA A 180 -20.01 9.96 -7.39
C ALA A 180 -20.97 8.88 -6.90
N LEU A 181 -20.85 8.47 -5.64
CA LEU A 181 -21.62 7.40 -5.04
C LEU A 181 -21.78 7.64 -3.54
N LEU A 182 -22.99 7.40 -3.04
CA LEU A 182 -23.30 7.21 -1.64
C LEU A 182 -24.31 6.06 -1.54
N HIS A 183 -23.90 4.95 -0.93
CA HIS A 183 -24.68 3.72 -0.87
C HIS A 183 -24.69 3.18 0.54
N GLU A 184 -25.89 2.97 1.13
CA GLU A 184 -26.03 2.37 2.46
C GLU A 184 -25.72 0.88 2.40
N ILE A 185 -24.81 0.43 3.24
CA ILE A 185 -24.42 -0.98 3.35
C ILE A 185 -25.36 -1.70 4.32
N ASN A 186 -25.95 -2.80 3.85
CA ASN A 186 -26.67 -3.70 4.74
C ASN A 186 -25.68 -4.66 5.44
N PRO A 187 -25.56 -4.64 6.78
CA PRO A 187 -24.67 -5.53 7.52
C PRO A 187 -24.90 -7.04 7.26
N GLU A 188 -26.15 -7.44 6.98
CA GLU A 188 -26.47 -8.86 6.69
C GLU A 188 -25.98 -9.28 5.30
N LYS A 189 -25.75 -8.29 4.44
CA LYS A 189 -25.26 -8.48 3.07
C LYS A 189 -24.21 -7.43 2.75
N ALA A 190 -23.05 -7.58 3.40
CA ALA A 190 -21.93 -6.65 3.31
C ALA A 190 -21.16 -6.72 1.95
N PHE A 191 -21.81 -7.20 0.89
CA PHE A 191 -21.28 -7.23 -0.47
C PHE A 191 -22.37 -6.91 -1.48
N GLY A 192 -21.96 -6.40 -2.65
CA GLY A 192 -22.94 -6.06 -3.67
C GLY A 192 -22.35 -5.60 -4.98
N LYS A 193 -23.24 -5.14 -5.86
CA LYS A 193 -22.89 -4.64 -7.19
C LYS A 193 -23.55 -3.28 -7.38
N LEU A 194 -22.78 -2.34 -7.88
CA LEU A 194 -23.20 -0.97 -8.16
C LEU A 194 -22.88 -0.61 -9.61
N GLY A 195 -23.72 0.23 -10.21
CA GLY A 195 -23.45 0.75 -11.55
C GLY A 195 -22.32 1.78 -11.53
N PHE A 196 -21.47 1.75 -12.54
CA PHE A 196 -20.31 2.66 -12.68
C PHE A 196 -20.65 3.94 -13.47
N GLY A 197 -21.93 4.37 -13.48
CA GLY A 197 -22.40 5.40 -14.42
C GLY A 197 -22.03 6.86 -14.13
N ASN A 198 -21.68 7.22 -12.88
CA ASN A 198 -21.55 8.62 -12.44
C ASN A 198 -20.12 9.05 -12.11
N PHE A 199 -19.13 8.23 -12.39
CA PHE A 199 -17.74 8.55 -12.09
C PHE A 199 -17.12 9.42 -13.18
N MET A 200 -16.53 10.53 -12.77
CA MET A 200 -15.73 11.35 -13.68
C MET A 200 -14.40 10.67 -13.99
N ALA A 201 -13.78 11.04 -15.10
CA ALA A 201 -12.44 10.58 -15.41
C ALA A 201 -11.43 11.03 -14.35
N GLY A 202 -10.61 10.10 -13.87
CA GLY A 202 -9.60 10.36 -12.84
C GLY A 202 -9.54 9.27 -11.79
N ILE A 203 -8.85 9.57 -10.68
CA ILE A 203 -8.74 8.69 -9.53
C ILE A 203 -9.98 8.88 -8.66
N SER A 204 -10.67 7.77 -8.40
CA SER A 204 -11.80 7.74 -7.47
C SER A 204 -11.38 7.15 -6.15
N HIS A 205 -11.75 7.80 -5.07
CA HIS A 205 -11.53 7.35 -3.71
C HIS A 205 -12.80 6.70 -3.19
N PHE A 206 -12.65 5.54 -2.58
CA PHE A 206 -13.73 4.79 -1.93
C PHE A 206 -13.44 4.72 -0.45
N MET A 207 -14.45 4.93 0.37
CA MET A 207 -14.33 4.90 1.82
C MET A 207 -15.62 4.41 2.48
N LEU A 208 -15.48 3.77 3.63
CA LEU A 208 -16.59 3.46 4.50
C LEU A 208 -16.75 4.58 5.52
N ILE A 209 -17.98 5.02 5.71
CA ILE A 209 -18.31 6.05 6.70
C ILE A 209 -19.51 5.61 7.54
N ASP A 210 -19.56 6.07 8.78
CA ASP A 210 -20.74 5.93 9.64
C ASP A 210 -21.80 7.02 9.34
N HIS A 211 -22.93 6.96 10.04
CA HIS A 211 -24.02 7.95 9.91
C HIS A 211 -23.64 9.37 10.37
N ARG A 212 -22.51 9.52 11.06
CA ARG A 212 -21.97 10.82 11.51
C ARG A 212 -20.91 11.37 10.54
N GLY A 213 -20.53 10.58 9.53
CA GLY A 213 -19.51 10.94 8.57
C GLY A 213 -18.09 10.61 9.03
N ASN A 214 -17.91 9.84 10.11
CA ASN A 214 -16.58 9.36 10.50
C ASN A 214 -16.15 8.25 9.54
N ILE A 215 -14.89 8.27 9.13
CA ILE A 215 -14.28 7.19 8.35
C ILE A 215 -14.05 5.99 9.28
N LEU A 216 -14.38 4.80 8.78
CA LEU A 216 -14.33 3.54 9.51
C LEU A 216 -13.10 2.73 9.15
#